data_f5717cfeea835cddc04d939839db4cca
#
_entry.id   f5717cfeea835cddc04d939839db4cca
#
_cell.length_a   1.000
_cell.length_b   1.000
_cell.length_c   1.000
_cell.angle_alpha   90.00
_cell.angle_beta   90.00
_cell.angle_gamma   90.00
#
_symmetry.space_group_name_H-M   'P 1'
#
loop_
_entity.id
_entity.type
_entity.pdbx_description
1 polymer ?
#
loop_
_entity_poly.entity_id
_entity_poly.type
_entity_poly.pdbx_seq_one_letter_code
_entity_poly.pdbx_strand_id
1 'polypeptide(L)'
;MLDIKIFAWSTPAILALALLLAIARSSRNPALFPIRIFVIAYIDIMRGVPVILWIYLIGFGVPGVGLERPFNSPLLWGSVALVLTYSAYIAEVFRAGIDSVHESQRAASRGLGLSNSQTMRFVVLPQAIRRVVPPLMNDLVSLQKDVALVSLIGPIEILRQAGIDKAKFANFTPYVAAAIIFLLITIPLTRTTDYLLARERRRTSATRVR
;
A
#
# COMPACT_ATOMS: atom_id res chain seq x y z
N MET A 1 10.98 0.95 -17.35
CA MET A 1 12.07 0.85 -16.34
C MET A 1 11.85 1.79 -15.14
N LEU A 2 11.29 2.99 -15.35
CA LEU A 2 11.02 3.95 -14.27
C LEU A 2 9.98 3.43 -13.27
N ASP A 3 8.87 2.86 -13.75
CA ASP A 3 7.78 2.32 -12.93
C ASP A 3 8.26 1.25 -11.95
N ILE A 4 9.13 0.34 -12.41
CA ILE A 4 9.72 -0.70 -11.56
C ILE A 4 10.59 -0.09 -10.46
N LYS A 5 11.35 0.98 -10.78
CA LYS A 5 12.17 1.68 -9.78
C LYS A 5 11.31 2.38 -8.75
N ILE A 6 10.26 3.10 -9.18
CA ILE A 6 9.33 3.77 -8.27
C ILE A 6 8.66 2.71 -7.38
N PHE A 7 8.13 1.64 -7.94
CA PHE A 7 7.52 0.56 -7.20
C PHE A 7 8.47 -0.06 -6.17
N ALA A 8 9.70 -0.37 -6.58
CA ALA A 8 10.68 -1.05 -5.74
C ALA A 8 11.13 -0.24 -4.52
N TRP A 9 11.30 1.09 -4.66
CA TRP A 9 11.68 1.92 -3.52
C TRP A 9 10.49 2.38 -2.68
N SER A 10 9.33 2.65 -3.31
CA SER A 10 8.15 3.12 -2.58
C SER A 10 7.53 2.02 -1.72
N THR A 11 7.55 0.76 -2.17
CA THR A 11 6.96 -0.36 -1.42
C THR A 11 7.52 -0.51 -0.01
N PRO A 12 8.85 -0.57 0.24
CA PRO A 12 9.37 -0.63 1.61
C PRO A 12 9.00 0.60 2.45
N ALA A 13 9.02 1.79 1.86
CA ALA A 13 8.63 3.02 2.54
C ALA A 13 7.15 3.01 2.95
N ILE A 14 6.28 2.56 2.05
CA ILE A 14 4.85 2.39 2.30
C ILE A 14 4.62 1.41 3.46
N LEU A 15 5.24 0.22 3.41
CA LEU A 15 5.07 -0.81 4.44
C LEU A 15 5.55 -0.33 5.80
N ALA A 16 6.70 0.35 5.85
CA ALA A 16 7.24 0.90 7.10
C ALA A 16 6.31 1.97 7.68
N LEU A 17 5.88 2.94 6.86
CA LEU A 17 4.98 4.00 7.31
C LEU A 17 3.60 3.43 7.70
N ALA A 18 3.04 2.51 6.93
CA ALA A 18 1.78 1.85 7.24
C ALA A 18 1.82 1.11 8.58
N LEU A 19 2.92 0.43 8.87
CA LEU A 19 3.10 -0.26 10.16
C LEU A 19 3.15 0.74 11.32
N LEU A 20 3.88 1.84 11.18
CA LEU A 20 3.93 2.90 12.19
C LEU A 20 2.54 3.51 12.44
N LEU A 21 1.80 3.82 11.37
CA LEU A 21 0.43 4.34 11.46
C LEU A 21 -0.52 3.34 12.14
N ALA A 22 -0.43 2.06 11.79
CA ALA A 22 -1.25 1.01 12.39
C ALA A 22 -0.96 0.83 13.89
N ILE A 23 0.31 0.87 14.29
CA ILE A 23 0.72 0.80 15.71
C ILE A 23 0.21 2.03 16.46
N ALA A 24 0.42 3.24 15.93
CA ALA A 24 -0.01 4.48 16.56
C ALA A 24 -1.54 4.53 16.73
N ARG A 25 -2.29 4.12 15.70
CA ARG A 25 -3.76 4.05 15.76
C ARG A 25 -4.28 3.01 16.75
N SER A 26 -3.60 1.88 16.89
CA SER A 26 -4.01 0.77 17.77
C SER A 26 -3.58 0.97 19.22
N SER A 27 -2.77 1.98 19.52
CA SER A 27 -2.28 2.25 20.87
C SER A 27 -3.43 2.67 21.80
N ARG A 28 -3.52 1.99 22.96
CA ARG A 28 -4.46 2.32 24.03
C ARG A 28 -3.88 3.25 25.10
N ASN A 29 -2.63 3.69 24.94
CA ASN A 29 -1.98 4.61 25.89
C ASN A 29 -2.66 5.99 25.83
N PRO A 30 -3.21 6.53 26.95
CA PRO A 30 -3.83 7.85 26.99
C PRO A 30 -2.90 8.98 26.55
N ALA A 31 -1.60 8.88 26.83
CA ALA A 31 -0.61 9.88 26.40
C ALA A 31 -0.49 9.99 24.86
N LEU A 32 -0.82 8.93 24.12
CA LEU A 32 -0.79 8.90 22.66
C LEU A 32 -2.14 9.27 22.02
N PHE A 33 -3.13 9.68 22.81
CA PHE A 33 -4.45 10.06 22.30
C PHE A 33 -4.41 11.15 21.22
N PRO A 34 -3.65 12.27 21.35
CA PRO A 34 -3.54 13.28 20.29
C PRO A 34 -2.95 12.72 18.99
N ILE A 35 -1.91 11.90 19.12
CA ILE A 35 -1.27 11.24 17.95
C ILE A 35 -2.27 10.30 17.27
N ARG A 36 -3.05 9.56 18.03
CA ARG A 36 -4.07 8.67 17.49
C ARG A 36 -5.13 9.42 16.69
N ILE A 37 -5.64 10.55 17.19
CA ILE A 37 -6.59 11.39 16.45
C ILE A 37 -5.98 11.89 15.15
N PHE A 38 -4.76 12.41 15.20
CA PHE A 38 -4.03 12.86 14.00
C PHE A 38 -3.87 11.73 12.97
N VAL A 39 -3.48 10.54 13.40
CA VAL A 39 -3.33 9.38 12.52
C VAL A 39 -4.66 8.95 11.90
N ILE A 40 -5.75 8.98 12.67
CA ILE A 40 -7.09 8.68 12.15
C ILE A 40 -7.47 9.70 11.07
N ALA A 41 -7.36 11.00 11.37
CA ALA A 41 -7.65 12.05 10.41
C ALA A 41 -6.78 11.94 9.14
N TYR A 42 -5.49 11.67 9.29
CA TYR A 42 -4.58 11.43 8.16
C TYR A 42 -5.06 10.27 7.28
N ILE A 43 -5.39 9.12 7.89
CA ILE A 43 -5.84 7.94 7.16
C ILE A 43 -7.15 8.24 6.42
N ASP A 44 -8.10 8.89 7.08
CA ASP A 44 -9.40 9.19 6.49
C ASP A 44 -9.27 10.20 5.34
N ILE A 45 -8.45 11.23 5.48
CA ILE A 45 -8.18 12.22 4.43
C ILE A 45 -7.48 11.58 3.24
N MET A 46 -6.40 10.81 3.46
CA MET A 46 -5.63 10.20 2.38
C MET A 46 -6.43 9.17 1.59
N ARG A 47 -7.35 8.47 2.24
CA ARG A 47 -8.25 7.50 1.60
C ARG A 47 -9.53 8.11 1.03
N GLY A 48 -9.93 9.28 1.50
CA GLY A 48 -11.13 9.98 1.07
C GLY A 48 -10.98 10.69 -0.29
N VAL A 49 -9.74 10.91 -0.73
CA VAL A 49 -9.43 11.61 -1.98
C VAL A 49 -8.77 10.66 -2.97
N PRO A 50 -9.16 10.67 -4.27
CA PRO A 50 -8.52 9.84 -5.29
C PRO A 50 -7.00 10.01 -5.35
N VAL A 51 -6.27 8.91 -5.53
CA VAL A 51 -4.79 8.88 -5.57
C VAL A 51 -4.24 9.89 -6.58
N ILE A 52 -4.86 9.99 -7.75
CA ILE A 52 -4.44 10.92 -8.81
C ILE A 52 -4.45 12.38 -8.35
N LEU A 53 -5.43 12.79 -7.54
CA LEU A 53 -5.48 14.16 -7.01
C LEU A 53 -4.34 14.42 -6.02
N TRP A 54 -3.97 13.45 -5.20
CA TRP A 54 -2.80 13.57 -4.33
C TRP A 54 -1.50 13.69 -5.13
N ILE A 55 -1.37 12.94 -6.23
CA ILE A 55 -0.23 13.05 -7.14
C ILE A 55 -0.16 14.47 -7.73
N TYR A 56 -1.26 15.07 -8.16
CA TYR A 56 -1.28 16.45 -8.65
C TYR A 56 -0.97 17.46 -7.54
N LEU A 57 -1.63 17.37 -6.39
CA LEU A 57 -1.48 18.32 -5.30
C LEU A 57 -0.07 18.32 -4.72
N ILE A 58 0.49 17.13 -4.46
CA ILE A 58 1.82 16.99 -3.87
C ILE A 58 2.89 17.09 -4.94
N GLY A 59 2.70 16.42 -6.10
CA GLY A 59 3.69 16.35 -7.17
C GLY A 59 3.94 17.67 -7.90
N PHE A 60 2.92 18.54 -8.03
CA PHE A 60 3.08 19.88 -8.57
C PHE A 60 3.10 20.95 -7.47
N GLY A 61 2.26 20.80 -6.43
CA GLY A 61 2.11 21.82 -5.41
C GLY A 61 3.39 22.05 -4.61
N VAL A 62 4.07 20.99 -4.19
CA VAL A 62 5.31 21.14 -3.41
C VAL A 62 6.47 21.69 -4.25
N PRO A 63 6.78 21.21 -5.47
CA PRO A 63 7.75 21.88 -6.32
C PRO A 63 7.38 23.33 -6.66
N GLY A 64 6.09 23.63 -6.78
CA GLY A 64 5.57 24.96 -7.13
C GLY A 64 5.84 26.05 -6.11
N VAL A 65 6.21 25.72 -4.86
CA VAL A 65 6.62 26.72 -3.86
C VAL A 65 8.06 27.21 -4.02
N GLY A 66 8.74 26.86 -5.11
CA GLY A 66 10.08 27.39 -5.44
C GLY A 66 11.23 26.66 -4.76
N LEU A 67 11.08 25.37 -4.47
CA LEU A 67 12.16 24.56 -3.90
C LEU A 67 13.35 24.42 -4.88
N GLU A 68 14.55 24.40 -4.33
CA GLU A 68 15.78 24.14 -5.10
C GLU A 68 15.99 22.63 -5.33
N ARG A 69 16.88 22.28 -6.28
CA ARG A 69 17.27 20.88 -6.51
C ARG A 69 17.89 20.27 -5.25
N PRO A 70 17.63 18.99 -4.96
CA PRO A 70 16.83 18.01 -5.72
C PRO A 70 15.32 18.03 -5.40
N PHE A 71 14.86 18.92 -4.50
CA PHE A 71 13.49 18.93 -3.96
C PHE A 71 12.44 19.57 -4.90
N ASN A 72 12.84 20.11 -6.05
CA ASN A 72 11.91 20.63 -7.07
C ASN A 72 11.47 19.58 -8.09
N SER A 73 11.73 18.29 -7.84
CA SER A 73 11.42 17.19 -8.77
C SER A 73 9.96 16.71 -8.63
N PRO A 74 9.12 16.86 -9.67
CA PRO A 74 7.77 16.27 -9.68
C PRO A 74 7.79 14.74 -9.49
N LEU A 75 8.80 14.05 -10.02
CA LEU A 75 8.97 12.62 -9.84
C LEU A 75 9.13 12.25 -8.36
N LEU A 76 9.94 12.98 -7.61
CA LEU A 76 10.12 12.76 -6.19
C LEU A 76 8.78 12.91 -5.45
N TRP A 77 8.12 14.04 -5.64
CA TRP A 77 6.89 14.35 -4.89
C TRP A 77 5.67 13.55 -5.35
N GLY A 78 5.59 13.18 -6.62
CA GLY A 78 4.59 12.21 -7.09
C GLY A 78 4.76 10.82 -6.46
N SER A 79 6.02 10.39 -6.32
CA SER A 79 6.30 9.14 -5.61
C SER A 79 6.05 9.24 -4.11
N VAL A 80 6.34 10.39 -3.48
CA VAL A 80 5.96 10.67 -2.08
C VAL A 80 4.44 10.64 -1.91
N ALA A 81 3.68 11.20 -2.87
CA ALA A 81 2.22 11.12 -2.85
C ALA A 81 1.71 9.67 -2.83
N LEU A 82 2.32 8.78 -3.63
CA LEU A 82 2.02 7.34 -3.59
C LEU A 82 2.35 6.74 -2.21
N VAL A 83 3.51 7.06 -1.65
CA VAL A 83 3.91 6.56 -0.32
C VAL A 83 2.90 6.99 0.75
N LEU A 84 2.53 8.25 0.78
CA LEU A 84 1.58 8.77 1.74
C LEU A 84 0.20 8.12 1.57
N THR A 85 -0.32 8.06 0.36
CA THR A 85 -1.66 7.52 0.11
C THR A 85 -1.72 6.03 0.39
N TYR A 86 -0.81 5.25 -0.17
CA TYR A 86 -0.82 3.79 0.00
C TYR A 86 -0.48 3.36 1.43
N SER A 87 0.32 4.13 2.17
CA SER A 87 0.54 3.86 3.59
C SER A 87 -0.75 3.95 4.41
N ALA A 88 -1.66 4.85 4.06
CA ALA A 88 -2.96 4.97 4.71
C ALA A 88 -3.88 3.77 4.40
N TYR A 89 -3.91 3.29 3.14
CA TYR A 89 -4.64 2.08 2.77
C TYR A 89 -4.11 0.85 3.50
N ILE A 90 -2.79 0.62 3.46
CA ILE A 90 -2.16 -0.56 4.06
C ILE A 90 -2.19 -0.50 5.59
N ALA A 91 -2.13 0.68 6.21
CA ALA A 91 -2.32 0.81 7.66
C ALA A 91 -3.71 0.29 8.11
N GLU A 92 -4.73 0.55 7.32
CA GLU A 92 -6.07 0.04 7.59
C GLU A 92 -6.17 -1.48 7.38
N VAL A 93 -5.47 -2.02 6.38
CA VAL A 93 -5.34 -3.48 6.19
C VAL A 93 -4.69 -4.13 7.41
N PHE A 94 -3.61 -3.55 7.93
CA PHE A 94 -2.95 -4.04 9.14
C PHE A 94 -3.87 -4.00 10.35
N ARG A 95 -4.59 -2.89 10.55
CA ARG A 95 -5.57 -2.75 11.63
C ARG A 95 -6.68 -3.78 11.51
N ALA A 96 -7.28 -3.90 10.33
CA ALA A 96 -8.36 -4.88 10.09
C ALA A 96 -7.91 -6.31 10.33
N GLY A 97 -6.67 -6.65 10.00
CA GLY A 97 -6.07 -7.95 10.30
C GLY A 97 -5.98 -8.23 11.80
N ILE A 98 -5.53 -7.25 12.59
CA ILE A 98 -5.46 -7.36 14.06
C ILE A 98 -6.86 -7.49 14.67
N ASP A 99 -7.80 -6.65 14.21
CA ASP A 99 -9.18 -6.63 14.73
C ASP A 99 -9.97 -7.88 14.32
N SER A 100 -9.58 -8.54 13.25
CA SER A 100 -10.22 -9.77 12.78
C SER A 100 -10.02 -10.98 13.71
N VAL A 101 -9.04 -10.93 14.63
CA VAL A 101 -8.81 -12.00 15.61
C VAL A 101 -9.86 -11.91 16.70
N HIS A 102 -10.68 -12.96 16.79
CA HIS A 102 -11.85 -12.99 17.67
C HIS A 102 -11.46 -12.74 19.15
N GLU A 103 -12.29 -11.98 19.86
CA GLU A 103 -12.02 -11.60 21.26
C GLU A 103 -11.90 -12.83 22.20
N SER A 104 -12.60 -13.92 21.90
CA SER A 104 -12.46 -15.17 22.67
C SER A 104 -11.03 -15.74 22.67
N GLN A 105 -10.27 -15.56 21.57
CA GLN A 105 -8.85 -15.97 21.51
C GLN A 105 -7.99 -15.13 22.47
N ARG A 106 -8.28 -13.85 22.56
CA ARG A 106 -7.61 -12.94 23.50
C ARG A 106 -7.99 -13.23 24.93
N ALA A 107 -9.28 -13.50 25.19
CA ALA A 107 -9.77 -13.85 26.52
C ALA A 107 -9.20 -15.18 26.99
N ALA A 108 -9.21 -16.22 26.15
CA ALA A 108 -8.66 -17.53 26.47
C ALA A 108 -7.18 -17.45 26.79
N SER A 109 -6.38 -16.70 26.01
CA SER A 109 -4.94 -16.53 26.27
C SER A 109 -4.66 -15.84 27.60
N ARG A 110 -5.48 -14.86 27.99
CA ARG A 110 -5.38 -14.20 29.31
C ARG A 110 -5.80 -15.13 30.44
N GLY A 111 -6.84 -15.97 30.20
CA GLY A 111 -7.24 -17.02 31.15
C GLY A 111 -6.14 -18.05 31.43
N LEU A 112 -5.23 -18.25 30.46
CA LEU A 112 -4.01 -19.06 30.62
C LEU A 112 -2.83 -18.31 31.28
N GLY A 113 -3.05 -17.08 31.74
CA GLY A 113 -2.04 -16.26 32.43
C GLY A 113 -1.12 -15.45 31.52
N LEU A 114 -1.36 -15.40 30.20
CA LEU A 114 -0.56 -14.58 29.30
C LEU A 114 -0.84 -13.09 29.52
N SER A 115 0.23 -12.29 29.59
CA SER A 115 0.11 -10.83 29.58
C SER A 115 -0.45 -10.30 28.26
N ASN A 116 -0.91 -9.05 28.22
CA ASN A 116 -1.39 -8.44 26.98
C ASN A 116 -0.34 -8.45 25.86
N SER A 117 0.92 -8.23 26.18
CA SER A 117 2.03 -8.27 25.22
C SER A 117 2.29 -9.68 24.71
N GLN A 118 2.25 -10.67 25.59
CA GLN A 118 2.38 -12.09 25.22
C GLN A 118 1.19 -12.55 24.36
N THR A 119 -0.03 -12.19 24.74
CA THR A 119 -1.25 -12.44 23.94
C THR A 119 -1.11 -11.84 22.54
N MET A 120 -0.66 -10.58 22.44
CA MET A 120 -0.43 -9.93 21.13
C MET A 120 0.60 -10.70 20.32
N ARG A 121 1.75 -11.01 20.90
CA ARG A 121 2.90 -11.64 20.21
C ARG A 121 2.63 -13.09 19.80
N PHE A 122 2.04 -13.89 20.68
CA PHE A 122 1.96 -15.34 20.47
C PHE A 122 0.60 -15.80 19.92
N VAL A 123 -0.47 -15.01 20.11
CA VAL A 123 -1.83 -15.42 19.70
C VAL A 123 -2.37 -14.54 18.58
N VAL A 124 -2.34 -13.21 18.78
CA VAL A 124 -2.98 -12.27 17.83
C VAL A 124 -2.14 -12.07 16.58
N LEU A 125 -0.87 -11.71 16.73
CA LEU A 125 -0.01 -11.33 15.61
C LEU A 125 0.19 -12.44 14.58
N PRO A 126 0.42 -13.73 14.95
CA PRO A 126 0.54 -14.80 13.97
C PRO A 126 -0.74 -15.03 13.16
N GLN A 127 -1.91 -14.83 13.78
CA GLN A 127 -3.20 -14.95 13.10
C GLN A 127 -3.48 -13.73 12.22
N ALA A 128 -3.20 -12.52 12.73
CA ALA A 128 -3.38 -11.27 12.00
C ALA A 128 -2.53 -11.23 10.72
N ILE A 129 -1.26 -11.61 10.77
CA ILE A 129 -0.38 -11.65 9.60
C ILE A 129 -0.98 -12.50 8.48
N ARG A 130 -1.48 -13.69 8.79
CA ARG A 130 -2.12 -14.56 7.79
C ARG A 130 -3.34 -13.92 7.13
N ARG A 131 -4.10 -13.10 7.87
CA ARG A 131 -5.29 -12.42 7.37
C ARG A 131 -4.97 -11.13 6.62
N VAL A 132 -3.82 -10.51 6.90
CA VAL A 132 -3.33 -9.31 6.23
C VAL A 132 -2.74 -9.63 4.85
N VAL A 133 -2.09 -10.76 4.68
CA VAL A 133 -1.38 -11.10 3.43
C VAL A 133 -2.28 -11.00 2.19
N PRO A 134 -3.51 -11.56 2.13
CA PRO A 134 -4.36 -11.45 0.95
C PRO A 134 -4.66 -10.00 0.52
N PRO A 135 -5.26 -9.15 1.37
CA PRO A 135 -5.55 -7.77 0.98
C PRO A 135 -4.28 -6.96 0.70
N LEU A 136 -3.19 -7.18 1.45
CA LEU A 136 -1.91 -6.52 1.20
C LEU A 136 -1.37 -6.81 -0.20
N MET A 137 -1.44 -8.06 -0.65
CA MET A 137 -0.99 -8.43 -1.99
C MET A 137 -1.86 -7.76 -3.08
N ASN A 138 -3.17 -7.62 -2.86
CA ASN A 138 -4.06 -6.91 -3.78
C ASN A 138 -3.70 -5.41 -3.85
N ASP A 139 -3.39 -4.78 -2.72
CA ASP A 139 -2.96 -3.38 -2.68
C ASP A 139 -1.60 -3.19 -3.39
N LEU A 140 -0.67 -4.14 -3.27
CA LEU A 140 0.60 -4.09 -4.00
C LEU A 140 0.41 -4.25 -5.52
N VAL A 141 -0.53 -5.09 -5.97
CA VAL A 141 -0.90 -5.19 -7.39
C VAL A 141 -1.54 -3.88 -7.88
N SER A 142 -2.33 -3.22 -7.05
CA SER A 142 -2.92 -1.91 -7.37
C SER A 142 -1.84 -0.82 -7.43
N LEU A 143 -0.94 -0.76 -6.44
CA LEU A 143 0.20 0.15 -6.44
C LEU A 143 1.06 0.01 -7.70
N GLN A 144 1.31 -1.22 -8.17
CA GLN A 144 2.11 -1.46 -9.38
C GLN A 144 1.48 -0.79 -10.62
N LYS A 145 0.16 -0.73 -10.71
CA LYS A 145 -0.56 -0.02 -11.79
C LYS A 145 -0.59 1.48 -11.56
N ASP A 146 -0.82 1.92 -10.33
CA ASP A 146 -0.97 3.33 -9.98
C ASP A 146 0.35 4.10 -10.01
N VAL A 147 1.51 3.42 -10.02
CA VAL A 147 2.81 4.03 -10.30
C VAL A 147 2.81 4.77 -11.66
N ALA A 148 2.08 4.24 -12.66
CA ALA A 148 1.94 4.90 -13.97
C ALA A 148 1.25 6.27 -13.89
N LEU A 149 0.44 6.54 -12.86
CA LEU A 149 -0.21 7.85 -12.68
C LEU A 149 0.81 8.98 -12.43
N VAL A 150 2.02 8.66 -11.94
CA VAL A 150 3.10 9.65 -11.74
C VAL A 150 3.55 10.26 -13.07
N SER A 151 3.34 9.56 -14.20
CA SER A 151 3.63 10.10 -15.54
C SER A 151 2.83 11.35 -15.89
N LEU A 152 1.65 11.50 -15.29
CA LEU A 152 0.76 12.63 -15.53
C LEU A 152 1.35 13.96 -15.06
N ILE A 153 2.33 13.93 -14.14
CA ILE A 153 3.03 15.12 -13.62
C ILE A 153 4.41 15.35 -14.24
N GLY A 154 4.77 14.64 -15.32
CA GLY A 154 5.95 14.98 -16.11
C GLY A 154 6.93 13.86 -16.43
N PRO A 155 7.22 12.90 -15.53
CA PRO A 155 8.14 11.81 -15.84
C PRO A 155 7.70 10.99 -17.06
N ILE A 156 8.67 10.63 -17.91
CA ILE A 156 8.41 9.78 -19.07
C ILE A 156 8.57 8.33 -18.66
N GLU A 157 7.44 7.65 -18.60
CA GLU A 157 7.32 6.20 -18.37
C GLU A 157 6.47 5.58 -19.52
N ILE A 158 6.03 4.33 -19.35
CA ILE A 158 5.34 3.57 -20.42
C ILE A 158 4.07 4.28 -20.90
N LEU A 159 3.22 4.76 -20.00
CA LEU A 159 1.95 5.40 -20.35
C LEU A 159 2.17 6.75 -21.05
N ARG A 160 3.06 7.58 -20.50
CA ARG A 160 3.39 8.88 -21.10
C ARG A 160 4.09 8.72 -22.44
N GLN A 161 5.01 7.76 -22.59
CA GLN A 161 5.64 7.47 -23.88
C GLN A 161 4.60 7.06 -24.91
N ALA A 162 3.65 6.19 -24.53
CA ALA A 162 2.54 5.82 -25.42
C ALA A 162 1.70 7.02 -25.87
N GLY A 163 1.49 8.00 -24.95
CA GLY A 163 0.80 9.24 -25.27
C GLY A 163 1.57 10.11 -26.27
N ILE A 164 2.89 10.24 -26.12
CA ILE A 164 3.76 10.95 -27.06
C ILE A 164 3.73 10.29 -28.44
N ASP A 165 3.89 8.97 -28.49
CA ASP A 165 3.90 8.23 -29.74
C ASP A 165 2.53 8.23 -30.42
N LYS A 166 1.45 8.16 -29.64
CA LYS A 166 0.07 8.34 -30.16
C LYS A 166 -0.10 9.69 -30.86
N ALA A 167 0.42 10.76 -30.27
CA ALA A 167 0.36 12.08 -30.87
C ALA A 167 1.23 12.17 -32.14
N LYS A 168 2.39 11.56 -32.13
CA LYS A 168 3.33 11.53 -33.26
C LYS A 168 2.81 10.74 -34.47
N PHE A 169 2.23 9.57 -34.22
CA PHE A 169 1.76 8.66 -35.29
C PHE A 169 0.26 8.77 -35.57
N ALA A 170 -0.47 9.64 -34.87
CA ALA A 170 -1.92 9.86 -35.01
C ALA A 170 -2.77 8.57 -34.92
N ASN A 171 -2.32 7.58 -34.12
CA ASN A 171 -3.03 6.32 -33.91
C ASN A 171 -2.91 5.82 -32.46
N PHE A 172 -3.78 4.87 -32.06
CA PHE A 172 -3.86 4.36 -30.69
C PHE A 172 -2.99 3.11 -30.44
N THR A 173 -2.28 2.59 -31.43
CA THR A 173 -1.41 1.40 -31.29
C THR A 173 -0.41 1.48 -30.13
N PRO A 174 0.25 2.64 -29.83
CA PRO A 174 1.13 2.76 -28.69
C PRO A 174 0.45 2.51 -27.33
N TYR A 175 -0.81 2.90 -27.17
CA TYR A 175 -1.56 2.58 -25.94
C TYR A 175 -1.88 1.09 -25.82
N VAL A 176 -2.16 0.40 -26.94
CA VAL A 176 -2.35 -1.05 -26.96
C VAL A 176 -1.05 -1.74 -26.55
N ALA A 177 0.09 -1.30 -27.07
CA ALA A 177 1.41 -1.81 -26.69
C ALA A 177 1.68 -1.61 -25.19
N ALA A 178 1.41 -0.40 -24.66
CA ALA A 178 1.52 -0.11 -23.24
C ALA A 178 0.63 -1.04 -22.39
N ALA A 179 -0.63 -1.24 -22.79
CA ALA A 179 -1.55 -2.13 -22.09
C ALA A 179 -1.03 -3.58 -22.07
N ILE A 180 -0.47 -4.07 -23.18
CA ILE A 180 0.15 -5.41 -23.24
C ILE A 180 1.32 -5.51 -22.26
N ILE A 181 2.19 -4.50 -22.20
CA ILE A 181 3.32 -4.48 -21.25
C ILE A 181 2.81 -4.54 -19.81
N PHE A 182 1.77 -3.75 -19.46
CA PHE A 182 1.16 -3.83 -18.12
C PHE A 182 0.57 -5.19 -17.83
N LEU A 183 -0.11 -5.84 -18.80
CA LEU A 183 -0.64 -7.20 -18.64
C LEU A 183 0.48 -8.23 -18.41
N LEU A 184 1.58 -8.12 -19.14
CA LEU A 184 2.74 -9.01 -18.99
C LEU A 184 3.38 -8.92 -17.61
N ILE A 185 3.28 -7.77 -16.93
CA ILE A 185 3.77 -7.57 -15.56
C ILE A 185 2.70 -7.99 -14.55
N THR A 186 1.47 -7.53 -14.74
CA THR A 186 0.38 -7.67 -13.75
C THR A 186 -0.11 -9.12 -13.65
N ILE A 187 -0.26 -9.82 -14.79
CA ILE A 187 -0.77 -11.21 -14.77
C ILE A 187 0.15 -12.15 -13.99
N PRO A 188 1.48 -12.21 -14.23
CA PRO A 188 2.37 -13.04 -13.41
C PRO A 188 2.35 -12.65 -11.93
N LEU A 189 2.31 -11.35 -11.62
CA LEU A 189 2.25 -10.86 -10.24
C LEU A 189 0.97 -11.32 -9.54
N THR A 190 -0.19 -11.18 -10.20
CA THR A 190 -1.49 -11.62 -9.68
C THR A 190 -1.53 -13.14 -9.51
N ARG A 191 -1.07 -13.91 -10.51
CA ARG A 191 -1.02 -15.39 -10.43
C ARG A 191 -0.11 -15.88 -9.32
N THR A 192 1.04 -15.23 -9.12
CA THR A 192 1.93 -15.54 -8.00
C THR A 192 1.23 -15.26 -6.66
N THR A 193 0.54 -14.14 -6.55
CA THR A 193 -0.28 -13.79 -5.40
C THR A 193 -1.35 -14.85 -5.12
N ASP A 194 -2.14 -15.23 -6.12
CA ASP A 194 -3.19 -16.25 -6.01
C ASP A 194 -2.62 -17.60 -5.57
N TYR A 195 -1.46 -18.00 -6.13
CA TYR A 195 -0.77 -19.23 -5.74
C TYR A 195 -0.33 -19.21 -4.27
N LEU A 196 0.29 -18.12 -3.81
CA LEU A 196 0.72 -17.97 -2.42
C LEU A 196 -0.48 -18.01 -1.47
N LEU A 197 -1.58 -17.34 -1.81
CA LEU A 197 -2.82 -17.35 -1.03
C LEU A 197 -3.47 -18.73 -0.98
N ALA A 198 -3.52 -19.45 -2.10
CA ALA A 198 -4.04 -20.82 -2.15
C ALA A 198 -3.21 -21.78 -1.29
N ARG A 199 -1.88 -21.64 -1.32
CA ARG A 199 -0.96 -22.42 -0.48
C ARG A 199 -1.20 -22.16 1.02
N GLU A 200 -1.38 -20.91 1.42
CA GLU A 200 -1.65 -20.52 2.80
C GLU A 200 -2.99 -21.07 3.30
N ARG A 201 -4.05 -20.98 2.49
CA ARG A 201 -5.37 -21.55 2.81
C ARG A 201 -5.31 -23.06 3.03
N ARG A 202 -4.59 -23.80 2.18
CA ARG A 202 -4.41 -25.26 2.33
C ARG A 202 -3.70 -25.62 3.65
N ARG A 203 -2.68 -24.88 4.04
CA ARG A 203 -1.97 -25.08 5.31
C ARG A 203 -2.87 -24.86 6.52
N THR A 204 -3.71 -23.83 6.47
CA THR A 204 -4.63 -23.49 7.58
C THR A 204 -5.77 -24.51 7.70
N SER A 205 -6.27 -25.04 6.58
CA SER A 205 -7.32 -26.09 6.59
C SER A 205 -6.80 -27.42 7.14
N ALA A 206 -5.56 -27.82 6.81
CA ALA A 206 -4.95 -29.05 7.31
C ALA A 206 -4.72 -29.03 8.84
N THR A 207 -4.53 -27.85 9.43
CA THR A 207 -4.35 -27.69 10.89
C THR A 207 -5.69 -27.71 11.65
N ARG A 208 -6.82 -27.53 10.97
CA ARG A 208 -8.17 -27.48 11.57
C ARG A 208 -8.84 -28.87 11.69
N VAL A 209 -8.29 -29.87 11.03
CA VAL A 209 -8.83 -31.26 10.98
C VAL A 209 -8.11 -32.19 11.98
N ARG A 210 -7.11 -31.69 12.69
CA ARG A 210 -6.44 -32.37 13.81
C ARG A 210 -6.84 -31.72 15.14
#